data_03194bf322a529f34da1f92ba9b4b163
#
_entry.id   03194bf322a529f34da1f92ba9b4b163
#
_cell.length_a   1.000
_cell.length_b   1.000
_cell.length_c   1.000
_cell.angle_alpha   90.00
_cell.angle_beta   90.00
_cell.angle_gamma   90.00
#
_symmetry.space_group_name_H-M   'P 1'
#
loop_
_entity.id
_entity.type
_entity.pdbx_description
1 polymer ?
#
loop_
_entity_poly.entity_id
_entity_poly.type
_entity_poly.pdbx_seq_one_letter_code
_entity_poly.pdbx_strand_id
1 'polypeptide(L)'
;MIHLLTPKYNQNILSFEASQSYLHDKFAMVRIKNEMPKMKFIVLLRNPVQKTISLYNSLKSKKLEMDSLDECINNEDERLRIWTKRLEYGMIKPYTYGICLPYLHLATYVKHIKNALKLFPRNQFLFLDTDELKNSSHTVNTKCFKFLGLSDMPIDVTEQNIGNY
;
A
#
# COMPACT_ATOMS: atom_id res chain seq x y z
N MET A 1 5.25 -12.59 11.51
CA MET A 1 5.57 -13.78 10.70
C MET A 1 4.67 -13.72 9.48
N ILE A 2 5.23 -13.40 8.32
CA ILE A 2 4.49 -13.48 7.07
C ILE A 2 4.41 -14.96 6.77
N HIS A 3 3.24 -15.58 6.98
CA HIS A 3 2.98 -16.89 6.41
C HIS A 3 2.82 -16.68 4.90
N LEU A 4 3.94 -16.71 4.20
CA LEU A 4 3.92 -17.02 2.78
C LEU A 4 3.40 -18.47 2.69
N LEU A 5 2.14 -18.63 2.36
CA LEU A 5 1.67 -19.87 1.78
C LEU A 5 2.47 -20.02 0.49
N THR A 6 3.62 -20.72 0.58
CA THR A 6 4.35 -21.16 -0.60
C THR A 6 3.55 -22.35 -1.14
N PRO A 7 2.71 -22.18 -2.17
CA PRO A 7 2.31 -23.33 -2.96
C PRO A 7 3.61 -23.91 -3.50
N LYS A 8 3.69 -25.23 -3.67
CA LYS A 8 4.78 -25.85 -4.43
C LYS A 8 4.86 -25.11 -5.77
N TYR A 9 5.87 -24.23 -5.93
CA TYR A 9 5.99 -23.36 -7.07
C TYR A 9 6.15 -24.21 -8.33
N ASN A 10 5.08 -24.26 -9.11
CA ASN A 10 5.21 -24.53 -10.53
C ASN A 10 5.85 -23.27 -11.13
N GLN A 11 7.01 -23.38 -11.80
CA GLN A 11 7.77 -22.25 -12.34
C GLN A 11 6.98 -21.35 -13.33
N ASN A 12 5.79 -21.79 -13.73
CA ASN A 12 4.91 -21.10 -14.68
C ASN A 12 3.75 -20.32 -14.01
N ILE A 13 3.71 -20.24 -12.68
CA ILE A 13 2.64 -19.53 -11.99
C ILE A 13 3.20 -18.25 -11.36
N LEU A 14 2.66 -17.11 -11.78
CA LEU A 14 2.87 -15.82 -11.10
C LEU A 14 1.86 -15.70 -9.97
N SER A 15 2.33 -15.55 -8.74
CA SER A 15 1.48 -15.21 -7.59
C SER A 15 1.69 -13.76 -7.19
N PHE A 16 0.66 -13.16 -6.62
CA PHE A 16 0.75 -11.80 -6.09
C PHE A 16 0.11 -11.72 -4.70
N GLU A 17 0.49 -10.69 -3.98
CA GLU A 17 -0.09 -10.32 -2.70
C GLU A 17 -0.35 -8.81 -2.70
N ALA A 18 -1.48 -8.38 -2.16
CA ALA A 18 -1.90 -6.99 -2.12
C ALA A 18 -2.04 -6.54 -0.67
N SER A 19 -1.04 -5.82 -0.17
CA SER A 19 -1.10 -5.15 1.13
C SER A 19 -0.85 -3.66 0.98
N GLN A 20 -1.73 -2.87 1.58
CA GLN A 20 -1.65 -1.42 1.54
C GLN A 20 -0.49 -0.86 2.40
N SER A 21 0.07 -1.65 3.31
CA SER A 21 1.03 -1.18 4.32
C SER A 21 2.49 -1.36 3.92
N TYR A 22 2.83 -2.23 2.97
CA TYR A 22 4.23 -2.58 2.69
C TYR A 22 5.12 -1.38 2.36
N LEU A 23 4.63 -0.43 1.56
CA LEU A 23 5.42 0.74 1.19
C LEU A 23 5.78 1.61 2.42
N HIS A 24 4.91 1.63 3.42
CA HIS A 24 5.06 2.44 4.64
C HIS A 24 5.81 1.71 5.76
N ASP A 25 5.91 0.38 5.66
CA ASP A 25 6.57 -0.48 6.64
C ASP A 25 8.01 -0.79 6.21
N LYS A 26 8.96 -0.03 6.75
CA LYS A 26 10.39 -0.23 6.47
C LYS A 26 10.88 -1.64 6.85
N PHE A 27 10.29 -2.26 7.88
CA PHE A 27 10.67 -3.61 8.32
C PHE A 27 10.13 -4.67 7.37
N ALA A 28 8.90 -4.49 6.84
CA ALA A 28 8.36 -5.37 5.81
C ALA A 28 9.21 -5.32 4.54
N MET A 29 9.60 -4.13 4.08
CA MET A 29 10.45 -3.98 2.89
C MET A 29 11.82 -4.66 3.04
N VAL A 30 12.43 -4.61 4.23
CA VAL A 30 13.69 -5.33 4.52
C VAL A 30 13.46 -6.85 4.50
N ARG A 31 12.39 -7.35 5.11
CA ARG A 31 12.05 -8.78 5.07
C ARG A 31 11.82 -9.26 3.63
N ILE A 32 11.06 -8.49 2.83
CA ILE A 32 10.84 -8.81 1.41
C ILE A 32 12.17 -8.83 0.65
N LYS A 33 13.08 -7.91 0.95
CA LYS A 33 14.42 -7.90 0.30
C LYS A 33 15.20 -9.18 0.59
N ASN A 34 15.15 -9.65 1.83
CA ASN A 34 15.88 -10.84 2.24
C ASN A 34 15.27 -12.13 1.65
N GLU A 35 13.96 -12.23 1.67
CA GLU A 35 13.22 -13.44 1.22
C GLU A 35 13.04 -13.49 -0.30
N MET A 36 12.78 -12.33 -0.93
CA MET A 36 12.38 -12.22 -2.33
C MET A 36 13.10 -11.04 -3.02
N PRO A 37 14.42 -11.09 -3.20
CA PRO A 37 15.22 -9.96 -3.71
C PRO A 37 14.84 -9.56 -5.16
N LYS A 38 14.16 -10.43 -5.91
CA LYS A 38 13.68 -10.18 -7.29
C LYS A 38 12.21 -9.77 -7.37
N MET A 39 11.57 -9.47 -6.23
CA MET A 39 10.17 -9.04 -6.16
C MET A 39 9.93 -7.84 -7.07
N LYS A 40 8.83 -7.87 -7.83
CA LYS A 40 8.32 -6.72 -8.58
C LYS A 40 7.20 -6.05 -7.78
N PHE A 41 7.18 -4.72 -7.77
CA PHE A 41 6.22 -3.91 -7.03
C PHE A 41 5.39 -3.07 -7.99
N ILE A 42 4.07 -3.22 -7.92
CA ILE A 42 3.12 -2.30 -8.55
C ILE A 42 2.61 -1.37 -7.45
N VAL A 43 2.90 -0.10 -7.57
CA VAL A 43 2.58 0.92 -6.57
C VAL A 43 1.55 1.88 -7.14
N LEU A 44 0.32 1.76 -6.66
CA LEU A 44 -0.76 2.65 -7.05
C LEU A 44 -0.77 3.87 -6.12
N LEU A 45 -0.56 5.04 -6.67
CA LEU A 45 -0.54 6.31 -5.97
C LEU A 45 -1.86 7.08 -6.21
N ARG A 46 -2.23 7.88 -5.24
CA ARG A 46 -3.39 8.77 -5.30
C ARG A 46 -2.98 10.14 -4.81
N ASN A 47 -3.73 11.18 -5.20
CA ASN A 47 -3.56 12.49 -4.59
C ASN A 47 -3.51 12.37 -3.05
N PRO A 48 -2.44 12.84 -2.38
CA PRO A 48 -2.21 12.59 -0.95
C PRO A 48 -3.29 13.17 -0.05
N VAL A 49 -3.87 14.32 -0.42
CA VAL A 49 -4.97 14.94 0.33
C VAL A 49 -6.22 14.07 0.23
N GLN A 50 -6.60 13.67 -0.98
CA GLN A 50 -7.75 12.80 -1.21
C GLN A 50 -7.57 11.44 -0.51
N LYS A 51 -6.36 10.88 -0.52
CA LYS A 51 -6.05 9.64 0.20
C LYS A 51 -6.28 9.81 1.70
N THR A 52 -5.77 10.89 2.29
CA THR A 52 -5.89 11.18 3.72
C THR A 52 -7.36 11.28 4.13
N ILE A 53 -8.14 12.10 3.43
CA ILE A 53 -9.58 12.28 3.70
C ILE A 53 -10.33 10.96 3.55
N SER A 54 -10.08 10.22 2.47
CA SER A 54 -10.74 8.94 2.20
C SER A 54 -10.43 7.89 3.28
N LEU A 55 -9.16 7.80 3.70
CA LEU A 55 -8.73 6.89 4.76
C LEU A 55 -9.38 7.24 6.10
N TYR A 56 -9.35 8.54 6.47
CA TYR A 56 -9.99 9.03 7.68
C TYR A 56 -11.49 8.69 7.69
N ASN A 57 -12.22 9.05 6.62
CA ASN A 57 -13.66 8.78 6.52
C ASN A 57 -13.97 7.28 6.61
N SER A 58 -13.18 6.45 5.95
CA SER A 58 -13.34 4.99 6.02
C SER A 58 -13.13 4.43 7.44
N LEU A 59 -12.20 4.98 8.21
CA LEU A 59 -11.98 4.55 9.60
C LEU A 59 -13.04 5.11 10.53
N LYS A 60 -13.45 6.35 10.32
CA LYS A 60 -14.51 7.02 11.09
C LYS A 60 -15.85 6.28 10.94
N SER A 61 -16.23 5.92 9.71
CA SER A 61 -17.47 5.17 9.44
C SER A 61 -17.50 3.79 10.09
N LYS A 62 -16.33 3.17 10.24
CA LYS A 62 -16.16 1.87 10.93
C LYS A 62 -15.98 2.01 12.45
N LYS A 63 -16.06 3.22 13.00
CA LYS A 63 -15.80 3.52 14.42
C LYS A 63 -14.41 3.06 14.90
N LEU A 64 -13.43 3.06 14.00
CA LEU A 64 -12.04 2.72 14.29
C LEU A 64 -11.19 3.97 14.57
N GLU A 65 -11.63 5.15 14.11
CA GLU A 65 -11.07 6.46 14.44
C GLU A 65 -12.10 7.24 15.25
N MET A 66 -11.68 7.70 16.43
CA MET A 66 -12.58 8.43 17.35
C MET A 66 -12.34 9.94 17.31
N ASP A 67 -11.10 10.36 17.03
CA ASP A 67 -10.71 11.75 16.96
C ASP A 67 -11.25 12.45 15.69
N SER A 68 -11.36 13.75 15.70
CA SER A 68 -11.57 14.56 14.49
C SER A 68 -10.33 14.55 13.62
N LEU A 69 -10.45 14.90 12.33
CA LEU A 69 -9.30 14.95 11.43
C LEU A 69 -8.27 16.00 11.90
N ASP A 70 -8.72 17.13 12.44
CA ASP A 70 -7.85 18.18 12.97
C ASP A 70 -7.06 17.69 14.19
N GLU A 71 -7.71 16.98 15.11
CA GLU A 71 -7.02 16.35 16.25
C GLU A 71 -6.01 15.31 15.79
N CYS A 72 -6.35 14.50 14.79
CA CYS A 72 -5.42 13.53 14.21
C CYS A 72 -4.18 14.21 13.65
N ILE A 73 -4.35 15.31 12.91
CA ILE A 73 -3.25 16.07 12.29
C ILE A 73 -2.42 16.80 13.37
N ASN A 74 -3.06 17.43 14.35
CA ASN A 74 -2.36 18.12 15.42
C ASN A 74 -1.53 17.17 16.31
N ASN A 75 -1.94 15.92 16.41
CA ASN A 75 -1.24 14.88 17.18
C ASN A 75 -0.38 13.96 16.31
N GLU A 76 -0.02 14.36 15.08
CA GLU A 76 0.68 13.51 14.09
C GLU A 76 1.98 12.90 14.63
N ASP A 77 2.78 13.67 15.36
CA ASP A 77 4.08 13.19 15.89
C ASP A 77 3.90 12.06 16.89
N GLU A 78 2.94 12.18 17.81
CA GLU A 78 2.63 11.13 18.78
C GLU A 78 2.03 9.90 18.08
N ARG A 79 1.15 10.10 17.10
CA ARG A 79 0.60 9.04 16.27
C ARG A 79 1.70 8.29 15.52
N LEU A 80 2.67 9.01 14.97
CA LEU A 80 3.82 8.42 14.29
C LEU A 80 4.70 7.62 15.25
N ARG A 81 4.91 8.12 16.47
CA ARG A 81 5.68 7.43 17.51
C ARG A 81 5.03 6.09 17.87
N ILE A 82 3.72 6.10 18.11
CA ILE A 82 2.94 4.89 18.43
C ILE A 82 2.96 3.92 17.25
N TRP A 83 2.73 4.42 16.03
CA TRP A 83 2.73 3.63 14.81
C TRP A 83 4.07 2.92 14.59
N THR A 84 5.18 3.66 14.74
CA THR A 84 6.53 3.10 14.57
C THR A 84 6.81 1.98 15.56
N LYS A 85 6.45 2.15 16.83
CA LYS A 85 6.58 1.08 17.84
C LYS A 85 5.75 -0.15 17.48
N ARG A 86 4.51 0.03 17.03
CA ARG A 86 3.69 -1.10 16.59
C ARG A 86 4.30 -1.86 15.42
N LEU A 87 4.90 -1.15 14.44
CA LEU A 87 5.65 -1.78 13.35
C LEU A 87 6.83 -2.61 13.86
N GLU A 88 7.61 -2.07 14.78
CA GLU A 88 8.79 -2.75 15.37
C GLU A 88 8.41 -4.07 16.05
N TYR A 89 7.32 -4.08 16.80
CA TYR A 89 6.85 -5.28 17.51
C TYR A 89 5.97 -6.21 16.67
N GLY A 90 5.77 -5.91 15.38
CA GLY A 90 4.88 -6.71 14.54
C GLY A 90 3.41 -6.70 14.98
N MET A 91 3.01 -5.69 15.75
CA MET A 91 1.68 -5.58 16.37
C MET A 91 0.64 -4.93 15.46
N ILE A 92 0.90 -4.83 14.16
CA ILE A 92 -0.07 -4.30 13.22
C ILE A 92 -1.04 -5.40 12.83
N LYS A 93 -2.12 -5.48 13.60
CA LYS A 93 -3.34 -6.08 13.09
C LYS A 93 -4.11 -4.98 12.37
N PRO A 94 -4.40 -5.10 11.08
CA PRO A 94 -5.27 -4.14 10.41
C PRO A 94 -6.62 -4.12 11.12
N TYR A 95 -7.14 -2.92 11.36
CA TYR A 95 -8.47 -2.68 11.89
C TYR A 95 -8.74 -3.09 13.36
N THR A 96 -7.77 -2.92 14.25
CA THR A 96 -8.03 -2.98 15.69
C THR A 96 -8.46 -1.60 16.23
N TYR A 97 -9.33 -1.58 17.24
CA TYR A 97 -9.74 -0.36 17.94
C TYR A 97 -8.54 0.49 18.36
N GLY A 98 -8.65 1.82 18.20
CA GLY A 98 -7.60 2.76 18.55
C GLY A 98 -6.42 2.73 17.58
N ILE A 99 -6.68 2.58 16.28
CA ILE A 99 -5.67 2.71 15.24
C ILE A 99 -5.21 4.16 15.21
N CYS A 100 -4.10 4.41 15.88
CA CYS A 100 -3.46 5.73 15.87
C CYS A 100 -2.65 5.89 14.60
N LEU A 101 -3.31 6.17 13.44
CA LEU A 101 -2.61 6.31 12.16
C LEU A 101 -1.99 7.70 12.01
N PRO A 102 -0.72 7.77 11.61
CA PRO A 102 -0.06 9.02 11.24
C PRO A 102 -0.42 9.38 9.80
N TYR A 103 -1.50 10.14 9.62
CA TYR A 103 -2.10 10.42 8.31
C TYR A 103 -1.16 11.15 7.35
N LEU A 104 -0.47 12.20 7.83
CA LEU A 104 0.45 12.99 7.03
C LEU A 104 1.69 12.17 6.64
N HIS A 105 2.21 11.39 7.58
CA HIS A 105 3.32 10.46 7.30
C HIS A 105 2.95 9.45 6.22
N LEU A 106 1.77 8.84 6.32
CA LEU A 106 1.30 7.86 5.33
C LEU A 106 1.03 8.49 3.96
N ALA A 107 0.72 9.80 3.91
CA ALA A 107 0.52 10.55 2.67
C ALA A 107 1.83 11.04 2.03
N THR A 108 2.94 11.05 2.77
CA THR A 108 4.25 11.51 2.28
C THR A 108 4.98 10.41 1.49
N TYR A 109 4.48 10.08 0.30
CA TYR A 109 5.00 9.00 -0.53
C TYR A 109 6.49 9.07 -0.83
N VAL A 110 7.02 10.28 -1.06
CA VAL A 110 8.43 10.48 -1.45
C VAL A 110 9.39 9.85 -0.46
N LYS A 111 9.12 9.97 0.83
CA LYS A 111 9.94 9.37 1.89
C LYS A 111 9.94 7.85 1.80
N HIS A 112 8.77 7.26 1.63
CA HIS A 112 8.61 5.81 1.56
C HIS A 112 9.21 5.23 0.28
N ILE A 113 8.97 5.88 -0.86
CA ILE A 113 9.55 5.48 -2.16
C ILE A 113 11.08 5.56 -2.13
N LYS A 114 11.66 6.65 -1.60
CA LYS A 114 13.11 6.77 -1.45
C LYS A 114 13.70 5.65 -0.59
N ASN A 115 13.02 5.26 0.49
CA ASN A 115 13.49 4.15 1.33
C ASN A 115 13.37 2.79 0.60
N ALA A 116 12.31 2.55 -0.14
CA ALA A 116 12.15 1.35 -0.94
C ALA A 116 13.22 1.24 -2.05
N LEU A 117 13.52 2.35 -2.72
CA LEU A 117 14.55 2.43 -3.78
C LEU A 117 15.99 2.25 -3.26
N LYS A 118 16.25 2.39 -1.96
CA LYS A 118 17.54 2.01 -1.36
C LYS A 118 17.73 0.49 -1.28
N LEU A 119 16.62 -0.26 -1.20
CA LEU A 119 16.62 -1.72 -1.07
C LEU A 119 16.51 -2.43 -2.41
N PHE A 120 15.74 -1.86 -3.34
CA PHE A 120 15.41 -2.48 -4.61
C PHE A 120 15.70 -1.54 -5.78
N PRO A 121 16.21 -2.04 -6.91
CA PRO A 121 16.47 -1.21 -8.08
C PRO A 121 15.16 -0.68 -8.70
N ARG A 122 15.24 0.49 -9.35
CA ARG A 122 14.09 1.20 -9.93
C ARG A 122 13.26 0.37 -10.90
N ASN A 123 13.88 -0.53 -11.65
CA ASN A 123 13.21 -1.40 -12.62
C ASN A 123 12.34 -2.50 -12.00
N GLN A 124 12.39 -2.68 -10.66
CA GLN A 124 11.47 -3.55 -9.93
C GLN A 124 10.17 -2.83 -9.50
N PHE A 125 10.02 -1.53 -9.83
CA PHE A 125 8.84 -0.76 -9.48
C PHE A 125 8.11 -0.24 -10.71
N LEU A 126 6.80 -0.47 -10.75
CA LEU A 126 5.86 0.22 -11.63
C LEU A 126 5.00 1.15 -10.75
N PHE A 127 5.12 2.46 -11.00
CA PHE A 127 4.28 3.46 -10.33
C PHE A 127 3.12 3.84 -11.25
N LEU A 128 1.92 3.83 -10.70
CA LEU A 128 0.68 4.12 -11.41
C LEU A 128 -0.12 5.16 -10.62
N ASP A 129 -0.93 5.93 -11.33
CA ASP A 129 -1.85 6.89 -10.75
C ASP A 129 -3.27 6.32 -10.69
N THR A 130 -3.99 6.57 -9.58
CA THR A 130 -5.38 6.13 -9.45
C THR A 130 -6.32 6.84 -10.41
N ASP A 131 -6.02 8.09 -10.79
CA ASP A 131 -6.86 8.81 -11.74
C ASP A 131 -6.65 8.27 -13.17
N GLU A 132 -5.42 7.85 -13.50
CA GLU A 132 -5.16 7.12 -14.76
C GLU A 132 -5.91 5.78 -14.78
N LEU A 133 -5.90 5.04 -13.66
CA LEU A 133 -6.63 3.77 -13.57
C LEU A 133 -8.13 3.95 -13.78
N LYS A 134 -8.74 5.00 -13.24
CA LYS A 134 -10.17 5.30 -13.43
C LYS A 134 -10.52 5.68 -14.86
N ASN A 135 -9.67 6.51 -15.47
CA ASN A 135 -9.94 7.07 -16.80
C ASN A 135 -9.54 6.13 -17.94
N SER A 136 -8.59 5.23 -17.72
CA SER A 136 -7.97 4.40 -18.74
C SER A 136 -7.50 3.05 -18.18
N SER A 137 -8.40 2.31 -17.56
CA SER A 137 -8.10 1.01 -16.92
C SER A 137 -7.39 0.02 -17.85
N HIS A 138 -7.80 -0.05 -19.12
CA HIS A 138 -7.16 -0.91 -20.12
C HIS A 138 -5.69 -0.55 -20.30
N THR A 139 -5.36 0.74 -20.47
CA THR A 139 -3.97 1.20 -20.60
C THR A 139 -3.13 0.85 -19.36
N VAL A 140 -3.69 0.99 -18.18
CA VAL A 140 -3.01 0.64 -16.92
C VAL A 140 -2.76 -0.86 -16.83
N ASN A 141 -3.75 -1.68 -17.21
CA ASN A 141 -3.60 -3.13 -17.25
C ASN A 141 -2.51 -3.57 -18.22
N THR A 142 -2.48 -3.01 -19.43
CA THR A 142 -1.41 -3.27 -20.41
C THR A 142 -0.03 -2.90 -19.85
N LYS A 143 0.10 -1.77 -19.14
CA LYS A 143 1.36 -1.42 -18.44
C LYS A 143 1.76 -2.47 -17.40
N CYS A 144 0.78 -2.98 -16.62
CA CYS A 144 1.01 -4.02 -15.62
C CYS A 144 1.48 -5.33 -16.26
N PHE A 145 0.79 -5.81 -17.29
CA PHE A 145 1.18 -7.04 -17.99
C PHE A 145 2.57 -6.93 -18.59
N LYS A 146 2.87 -5.83 -19.29
CA LYS A 146 4.20 -5.58 -19.84
C LYS A 146 5.28 -5.57 -18.75
N PHE A 147 5.02 -4.92 -17.63
CA PHE A 147 5.96 -4.87 -16.50
C PHE A 147 6.20 -6.24 -15.89
N LEU A 148 5.15 -7.07 -15.77
CA LEU A 148 5.24 -8.42 -15.24
C LEU A 148 5.86 -9.41 -16.24
N GLY A 149 5.89 -9.08 -17.52
CA GLY A 149 6.32 -9.98 -18.61
C GLY A 149 5.24 -10.97 -19.02
N LEU A 150 3.98 -10.58 -18.85
CA LEU A 150 2.80 -11.36 -19.25
C LEU A 150 2.28 -10.88 -20.60
N SER A 151 1.60 -11.78 -21.32
CA SER A 151 0.82 -11.43 -22.50
C SER A 151 -0.37 -10.54 -22.11
N ASP A 152 -0.71 -9.58 -22.94
CA ASP A 152 -1.89 -8.73 -22.73
C ASP A 152 -3.16 -9.57 -22.83
N MET A 153 -4.08 -9.36 -21.91
CA MET A 153 -5.36 -10.06 -21.84
C MET A 153 -6.50 -9.07 -21.57
N PRO A 154 -7.65 -9.25 -22.18
CA PRO A 154 -8.82 -8.47 -21.81
C PRO A 154 -9.20 -8.74 -20.34
N ILE A 155 -9.43 -7.69 -19.59
CA ILE A 155 -9.90 -7.76 -18.19
C ILE A 155 -11.21 -6.98 -18.11
N ASP A 156 -12.24 -7.61 -17.57
CA ASP A 156 -13.45 -6.91 -17.16
C ASP A 156 -13.15 -6.16 -15.87
N VAL A 157 -13.18 -4.83 -15.96
CA VAL A 157 -12.93 -3.96 -14.82
C VAL A 157 -14.27 -3.56 -14.21
N THR A 158 -14.55 -4.04 -13.01
CA THR A 158 -15.68 -3.58 -12.20
C THR A 158 -15.17 -2.62 -11.12
N GLU A 159 -15.76 -1.44 -11.03
CA GLU A 159 -15.49 -0.53 -9.93
C GLU A 159 -15.95 -1.16 -8.60
N GLN A 160 -15.02 -1.30 -7.65
CA GLN A 160 -15.32 -1.78 -6.30
C GLN A 160 -14.90 -0.73 -5.28
N ASN A 161 -15.54 -0.74 -4.12
CA ASN A 161 -15.24 0.17 -3.00
C ASN A 161 -15.47 1.66 -3.30
N ILE A 162 -16.55 1.98 -4.01
CA ILE A 162 -17.00 3.35 -4.14
C ILE A 162 -17.49 3.80 -2.74
N GLY A 163 -16.72 4.66 -2.08
CA GLY A 163 -17.11 5.20 -0.77
C GLY A 163 -18.24 6.20 -0.91
N ASN A 164 -19.34 5.94 -0.23
CA ASN A 164 -20.44 6.92 -0.02
C ASN A 164 -20.16 7.70 1.26
N TYR A 165 -19.30 8.75 1.20
CA TYR A 165 -19.02 9.65 2.32
C TYR A 165 -18.89 11.09 1.87
#